data_b112055547eb45909e4e59163a9dc15c
#
_entry.id   b112055547eb45909e4e59163a9dc15c
#
_cell.length_a   1.000
_cell.length_b   1.000
_cell.length_c   1.000
_cell.angle_alpha   90.00
_cell.angle_beta   90.00
_cell.angle_gamma   90.00
#
_symmetry.space_group_name_H-M   'P 1'
#
loop_
_entity.id
_entity.type
_entity.pdbx_description
1 polymer ?
#
loop_
_entity_poly.entity_id
_entity_poly.type
_entity_poly.pdbx_seq_one_letter_code
_entity_poly.pdbx_strand_id
1 'polypeptide(L)'
;MAVTKAQVAQLYVALFNRAPEGAGLNAWVSAGVFRDQAQTADAMLQSPAIAAYFNGRIDSNLGYIENIYKNILGKDYSQDPDGINAWVRHLELGHSRGETLVTLFQVARSPEAIAADPTAAAVFANKTAIAAYMAEKITDIENDGSGNFNYAPFQDIIATTNSTNLEEQKAKIDQLAAEAAAGSKTFTTGLDNFLGTDGDDTFNAIYYAGGGAKTSTLSSLDTLDARGGKDTLNLTVLKNGANEVAMTDLDTAMNGISNIENLNIKSEVKFNPATVTINKGLDNLSVQTIDTITLTTDTKEVVAVNTTGLVELTATEATKEVVVKSSTGSVIVDAAKLEGKVSIDAGATPTAPGSTTVI
;
A
#
# COMPACT_ATOMS: atom_id res chain seq x y z
N MET A 1 9.83 -12.80 -33.78
CA MET A 1 8.47 -12.29 -33.43
C MET A 1 8.61 -11.46 -32.18
N ALA A 2 7.83 -10.37 -32.04
CA ALA A 2 7.86 -9.56 -30.82
C ALA A 2 7.52 -10.38 -29.57
N VAL A 3 8.16 -10.06 -28.44
CA VAL A 3 7.91 -10.73 -27.15
C VAL A 3 6.46 -10.47 -26.70
N THR A 4 5.81 -11.46 -26.15
CA THR A 4 4.45 -11.38 -25.61
C THR A 4 4.43 -11.13 -24.11
N LYS A 5 3.30 -10.65 -23.55
CA LYS A 5 3.10 -10.49 -22.09
C LYS A 5 3.38 -11.80 -21.32
N ALA A 6 2.87 -12.92 -21.81
CA ALA A 6 3.11 -14.22 -21.19
C ALA A 6 4.59 -14.59 -21.18
N GLN A 7 5.32 -14.29 -22.25
CA GLN A 7 6.77 -14.54 -22.31
C GLN A 7 7.55 -13.63 -21.36
N VAL A 8 7.16 -12.35 -21.22
CA VAL A 8 7.77 -11.46 -20.22
C VAL A 8 7.50 -11.96 -18.80
N ALA A 9 6.25 -12.36 -18.49
CA ALA A 9 5.93 -12.93 -17.18
C ALA A 9 6.79 -14.18 -16.84
N GLN A 10 7.06 -15.04 -17.83
CA GLN A 10 7.98 -16.18 -17.68
C GLN A 10 9.40 -15.74 -17.34
N LEU A 11 9.89 -14.67 -17.96
CA LEU A 11 11.21 -14.12 -17.68
C LEU A 11 11.31 -13.61 -16.24
N TYR A 12 10.27 -12.93 -15.74
CA TYR A 12 10.24 -12.48 -14.34
C TYR A 12 10.28 -13.64 -13.36
N VAL A 13 9.48 -14.70 -13.59
CA VAL A 13 9.53 -15.91 -12.75
C VAL A 13 10.91 -16.55 -12.79
N ALA A 14 11.45 -16.76 -13.98
CA ALA A 14 12.70 -17.49 -14.14
C ALA A 14 13.92 -16.72 -13.60
N LEU A 15 14.01 -15.41 -13.86
CA LEU A 15 15.15 -14.60 -13.46
C LEU A 15 15.04 -14.17 -12.00
N PHE A 16 13.87 -13.69 -11.55
CA PHE A 16 13.72 -12.98 -10.27
C PHE A 16 12.90 -13.74 -9.23
N ASN A 17 12.31 -14.89 -9.58
CA ASN A 17 11.34 -15.61 -8.74
C ASN A 17 10.26 -14.68 -8.15
N ARG A 18 9.79 -13.72 -8.95
CA ARG A 18 8.71 -12.80 -8.62
C ARG A 18 7.75 -12.57 -9.78
N ALA A 19 6.55 -12.08 -9.50
CA ALA A 19 5.67 -11.53 -10.52
C ALA A 19 6.15 -10.14 -10.97
N PRO A 20 5.88 -9.73 -12.21
CA PRO A 20 5.98 -8.33 -12.62
C PRO A 20 4.78 -7.53 -12.11
N GLU A 21 4.95 -6.26 -11.93
CA GLU A 21 3.90 -5.26 -11.97
C GLU A 21 3.46 -4.98 -13.43
N GLY A 22 2.21 -4.53 -13.60
CA GLY A 22 1.66 -4.29 -14.95
C GLY A 22 2.45 -3.27 -15.75
N ALA A 23 2.89 -2.17 -15.11
CA ALA A 23 3.71 -1.13 -15.75
C ALA A 23 5.05 -1.69 -16.24
N GLY A 24 5.78 -2.43 -15.41
CA GLY A 24 7.05 -3.05 -15.78
C GLY A 24 6.90 -4.11 -16.86
N LEU A 25 5.86 -4.95 -16.77
CA LEU A 25 5.55 -5.93 -17.83
C LEU A 25 5.29 -5.23 -19.16
N ASN A 26 4.43 -4.20 -19.18
CA ASN A 26 4.10 -3.46 -20.40
C ASN A 26 5.31 -2.70 -20.97
N ALA A 27 6.18 -2.16 -20.11
CA ALA A 27 7.42 -1.51 -20.53
C ALA A 27 8.33 -2.49 -21.31
N TRP A 28 8.52 -3.70 -20.79
CA TRP A 28 9.32 -4.72 -21.48
C TRP A 28 8.69 -5.21 -22.79
N VAL A 29 7.37 -5.36 -22.82
CA VAL A 29 6.64 -5.71 -24.07
C VAL A 29 6.81 -4.59 -25.11
N SER A 30 6.68 -3.33 -24.71
CA SER A 30 6.86 -2.18 -25.60
C SER A 30 8.30 -2.03 -26.09
N ALA A 31 9.29 -2.22 -25.20
CA ALA A 31 10.70 -2.22 -25.58
C ALA A 31 11.08 -3.44 -26.44
N GLY A 32 10.32 -4.52 -26.33
CA GLY A 32 10.52 -5.79 -27.05
C GLY A 32 9.84 -5.89 -28.41
N VAL A 33 9.29 -4.80 -28.98
CA VAL A 33 8.58 -4.84 -30.28
C VAL A 33 9.43 -5.43 -31.41
N PHE A 34 10.76 -5.24 -31.35
CA PHE A 34 11.70 -5.78 -32.34
C PHE A 34 12.58 -6.91 -31.76
N ARG A 35 12.23 -7.48 -30.60
CA ARG A 35 12.97 -8.51 -29.90
C ARG A 35 12.10 -9.74 -29.67
N ASP A 36 12.71 -10.91 -29.78
CA ASP A 36 12.10 -12.13 -29.29
C ASP A 36 12.33 -12.30 -27.76
N GLN A 37 11.87 -13.43 -27.22
CA GLN A 37 11.98 -13.70 -25.78
C GLN A 37 13.45 -13.81 -25.32
N ALA A 38 14.34 -14.41 -26.11
CA ALA A 38 15.74 -14.56 -25.78
C ALA A 38 16.47 -13.21 -25.74
N GLN A 39 16.27 -12.40 -26.76
CA GLN A 39 16.83 -11.05 -26.86
C GLN A 39 16.28 -10.12 -25.76
N THR A 40 15.02 -10.33 -25.35
CA THR A 40 14.42 -9.57 -24.23
C THR A 40 15.07 -9.98 -22.90
N ALA A 41 15.30 -11.28 -22.69
CA ALA A 41 16.01 -11.76 -21.50
C ALA A 41 17.44 -11.20 -21.41
N ASP A 42 18.18 -11.21 -22.53
CA ASP A 42 19.52 -10.63 -22.58
C ASP A 42 19.51 -9.12 -22.27
N ALA A 43 18.53 -8.39 -22.81
CA ALA A 43 18.36 -6.95 -22.51
C ALA A 43 18.00 -6.69 -21.04
N MET A 44 17.15 -7.52 -20.43
CA MET A 44 16.86 -7.45 -18.99
C MET A 44 18.12 -7.64 -18.16
N LEU A 45 18.93 -8.65 -18.46
CA LEU A 45 20.17 -8.95 -17.72
C LEU A 45 21.23 -7.85 -17.85
N GLN A 46 21.19 -7.04 -18.89
CA GLN A 46 22.08 -5.88 -19.10
C GLN A 46 21.58 -4.61 -18.42
N SER A 47 20.36 -4.59 -17.87
CA SER A 47 19.83 -3.42 -17.17
C SER A 47 20.59 -3.17 -15.86
N PRO A 48 21.06 -1.94 -15.58
CA PRO A 48 21.76 -1.62 -14.33
C PRO A 48 20.96 -1.94 -13.07
N ALA A 49 19.64 -1.71 -13.09
CA ALA A 49 18.77 -2.04 -11.97
C ALA A 49 18.72 -3.55 -11.68
N ILE A 50 18.74 -4.36 -12.73
CA ILE A 50 18.74 -5.82 -12.63
C ILE A 50 20.10 -6.33 -12.19
N ALA A 51 21.17 -5.77 -12.71
CA ALA A 51 22.53 -6.07 -12.24
C ALA A 51 22.68 -5.80 -10.72
N ALA A 52 22.15 -4.67 -10.25
CA ALA A 52 22.13 -4.34 -8.82
C ALA A 52 21.29 -5.33 -8.00
N TYR A 53 20.13 -5.78 -8.49
CA TYR A 53 19.31 -6.78 -7.85
C TYR A 53 20.06 -8.10 -7.62
N PHE A 54 20.82 -8.56 -8.61
CA PHE A 54 21.59 -9.79 -8.50
C PHE A 54 22.83 -9.68 -7.62
N ASN A 55 23.43 -8.50 -7.54
CA ASN A 55 24.61 -8.25 -6.71
C ASN A 55 25.70 -9.32 -6.86
N GLY A 56 26.06 -9.66 -8.08
CA GLY A 56 27.10 -10.64 -8.40
C GLY A 56 26.67 -12.12 -8.39
N ARG A 57 25.48 -12.45 -7.91
CA ARG A 57 25.03 -13.86 -7.78
C ARG A 57 24.98 -14.63 -9.09
N ILE A 58 24.80 -13.94 -10.21
CA ILE A 58 24.71 -14.55 -11.55
C ILE A 58 25.91 -14.19 -12.45
N ASP A 59 27.01 -13.74 -11.89
CA ASP A 59 28.17 -13.33 -12.70
C ASP A 59 28.83 -14.52 -13.41
N SER A 60 28.86 -15.68 -12.73
CA SER A 60 29.34 -16.92 -13.34
C SER A 60 28.21 -17.64 -14.13
N ASN A 61 28.58 -18.47 -15.10
CA ASN A 61 27.64 -19.34 -15.82
C ASN A 61 26.93 -20.28 -14.86
N LEU A 62 27.65 -20.88 -13.92
CA LEU A 62 27.06 -21.77 -12.90
C LEU A 62 26.04 -21.03 -12.05
N GLY A 63 26.40 -19.88 -11.47
CA GLY A 63 25.46 -19.09 -10.64
C GLY A 63 24.20 -18.65 -11.41
N TYR A 64 24.35 -18.29 -12.69
CA TYR A 64 23.20 -18.01 -13.55
C TYR A 64 22.29 -19.22 -13.73
N ILE A 65 22.86 -20.38 -14.09
CA ILE A 65 22.08 -21.61 -14.31
C ILE A 65 21.43 -22.08 -13.01
N GLU A 66 22.14 -22.09 -11.88
CA GLU A 66 21.55 -22.44 -10.59
C GLU A 66 20.35 -21.56 -10.22
N ASN A 67 20.47 -20.25 -10.47
CA ASN A 67 19.37 -19.31 -10.20
C ASN A 67 18.12 -19.66 -11.03
N ILE A 68 18.25 -19.76 -12.34
CA ILE A 68 17.09 -20.05 -13.21
C ILE A 68 16.54 -21.46 -13.01
N TYR A 69 17.41 -22.44 -12.77
CA TYR A 69 17.04 -23.84 -12.55
C TYR A 69 16.21 -24.01 -11.28
N LYS A 70 16.65 -23.36 -10.20
CA LYS A 70 15.91 -23.31 -8.94
C LYS A 70 14.54 -22.63 -9.10
N ASN A 71 14.47 -21.52 -9.81
CA ASN A 71 13.23 -20.76 -9.98
C ASN A 71 12.21 -21.48 -10.87
N ILE A 72 12.67 -22.20 -11.90
CA ILE A 72 11.83 -22.91 -12.88
C ILE A 72 11.46 -24.30 -12.39
N LEU A 73 12.46 -25.10 -11.94
CA LEU A 73 12.30 -26.51 -11.63
C LEU A 73 12.28 -26.81 -10.11
N GLY A 74 12.59 -25.80 -9.27
CA GLY A 74 12.69 -25.99 -7.83
C GLY A 74 13.90 -26.84 -7.39
N LYS A 75 14.87 -27.10 -8.28
CA LYS A 75 16.04 -27.96 -8.06
C LYS A 75 17.32 -27.15 -7.94
N ASP A 76 18.22 -27.61 -7.11
CA ASP A 76 19.56 -27.06 -6.95
C ASP A 76 20.64 -28.05 -7.47
N TYR A 77 21.90 -27.62 -7.38
CA TYR A 77 23.03 -28.43 -7.88
C TYR A 77 23.13 -29.80 -7.20
N SER A 78 22.76 -29.91 -5.94
CA SER A 78 22.83 -31.19 -5.20
C SER A 78 21.80 -32.21 -5.68
N GLN A 79 20.72 -31.74 -6.29
CA GLN A 79 19.60 -32.56 -6.75
C GLN A 79 19.72 -32.97 -8.21
N ASP A 80 20.37 -32.15 -9.05
CA ASP A 80 20.55 -32.45 -10.48
C ASP A 80 21.87 -31.86 -11.03
N PRO A 81 23.03 -32.34 -10.58
CA PRO A 81 24.31 -31.81 -11.03
C PRO A 81 24.55 -32.01 -12.53
N ASP A 82 24.11 -33.13 -13.11
CA ASP A 82 24.31 -33.42 -14.52
C ASP A 82 23.47 -32.51 -15.42
N GLY A 83 22.21 -32.23 -15.04
CA GLY A 83 21.35 -31.29 -15.73
C GLY A 83 21.90 -29.87 -15.68
N ILE A 84 22.32 -29.41 -14.51
CA ILE A 84 22.90 -28.06 -14.36
C ILE A 84 24.21 -27.94 -15.16
N ASN A 85 25.10 -28.90 -15.08
CA ASN A 85 26.35 -28.91 -15.86
C ASN A 85 26.10 -28.92 -17.38
N ALA A 86 25.08 -29.62 -17.85
CA ALA A 86 24.72 -29.63 -19.27
C ALA A 86 24.31 -28.18 -19.73
N TRP A 87 23.58 -27.44 -18.93
CA TRP A 87 23.21 -26.04 -19.22
C TRP A 87 24.38 -25.08 -19.12
N VAL A 88 25.29 -25.28 -18.13
CA VAL A 88 26.55 -24.51 -18.06
C VAL A 88 27.34 -24.70 -19.35
N ARG A 89 27.45 -25.96 -19.81
CA ARG A 89 28.16 -26.26 -21.06
C ARG A 89 27.48 -25.64 -22.28
N HIS A 90 26.15 -25.50 -22.30
CA HIS A 90 25.44 -24.82 -23.36
C HIS A 90 25.89 -23.34 -23.47
N LEU A 91 26.08 -22.68 -22.35
CA LEU A 91 26.65 -21.30 -22.32
C LEU A 91 28.11 -21.26 -22.77
N GLU A 92 28.94 -22.26 -22.38
CA GLU A 92 30.35 -22.37 -22.78
C GLU A 92 30.52 -22.63 -24.29
N LEU A 93 29.50 -23.21 -24.95
CA LEU A 93 29.46 -23.36 -26.40
C LEU A 93 29.10 -22.05 -27.15
N GLY A 94 28.88 -20.93 -26.42
CA GLY A 94 28.70 -19.60 -26.99
C GLY A 94 27.25 -19.16 -27.16
N HIS A 95 26.28 -19.95 -26.66
CA HIS A 95 24.90 -19.48 -26.61
C HIS A 95 24.72 -18.35 -25.61
N SER A 96 23.87 -17.38 -25.92
CA SER A 96 23.56 -16.30 -24.98
C SER A 96 22.80 -16.83 -23.75
N ARG A 97 22.77 -16.04 -22.68
CA ARG A 97 21.97 -16.36 -21.48
C ARG A 97 20.47 -16.39 -21.80
N GLY A 98 19.99 -15.49 -22.65
CA GLY A 98 18.61 -15.46 -23.10
C GLY A 98 18.25 -16.69 -23.95
N GLU A 99 19.12 -17.08 -24.91
CA GLU A 99 18.91 -18.30 -25.71
C GLU A 99 18.87 -19.55 -24.83
N THR A 100 19.81 -19.65 -23.89
CA THR A 100 19.86 -20.76 -22.94
C THR A 100 18.59 -20.84 -22.10
N LEU A 101 18.10 -19.72 -21.59
CA LEU A 101 16.86 -19.64 -20.80
C LEU A 101 15.64 -20.10 -21.62
N VAL A 102 15.50 -19.61 -22.86
CA VAL A 102 14.37 -19.99 -23.72
C VAL A 102 14.43 -21.46 -24.10
N THR A 103 15.61 -22.00 -24.36
CA THR A 103 15.81 -23.44 -24.61
C THR A 103 15.43 -24.27 -23.39
N LEU A 104 15.80 -23.82 -22.18
CA LEU A 104 15.39 -24.47 -20.93
C LEU A 104 13.85 -24.45 -20.77
N PHE A 105 13.17 -23.35 -21.11
CA PHE A 105 11.70 -23.33 -21.13
C PHE A 105 11.09 -24.36 -22.09
N GLN A 106 11.67 -24.54 -23.26
CA GLN A 106 11.19 -25.52 -24.25
C GLN A 106 11.38 -26.93 -23.72
N VAL A 107 12.56 -27.24 -23.17
CA VAL A 107 12.85 -28.55 -22.58
C VAL A 107 11.94 -28.83 -21.37
N ALA A 108 11.76 -27.87 -20.45
CA ALA A 108 10.91 -28.05 -19.28
C ALA A 108 9.42 -28.29 -19.61
N ARG A 109 9.00 -27.95 -20.84
CA ARG A 109 7.63 -28.14 -21.35
C ARG A 109 7.52 -29.29 -22.34
N SER A 110 8.60 -30.02 -22.62
CA SER A 110 8.52 -31.15 -23.50
C SER A 110 7.66 -32.26 -22.89
N PRO A 111 6.99 -33.08 -23.70
CA PRO A 111 6.22 -34.23 -23.19
C PRO A 111 7.05 -35.15 -22.30
N GLU A 112 8.32 -35.33 -22.62
CA GLU A 112 9.26 -36.15 -21.88
C GLU A 112 9.55 -35.56 -20.49
N ALA A 113 9.81 -34.27 -20.38
CA ALA A 113 10.05 -33.61 -19.11
C ALA A 113 8.80 -33.60 -18.23
N ILE A 114 7.62 -33.33 -18.82
CA ILE A 114 6.32 -33.36 -18.13
C ILE A 114 6.04 -34.78 -17.61
N ALA A 115 6.34 -35.81 -18.40
CA ALA A 115 6.16 -37.20 -17.97
C ALA A 115 7.14 -37.59 -16.87
N ALA A 116 8.38 -37.08 -16.91
CA ALA A 116 9.41 -37.37 -15.91
C ALA A 116 9.14 -36.65 -14.57
N ASP A 117 8.66 -35.41 -14.59
CA ASP A 117 8.34 -34.62 -13.38
C ASP A 117 7.11 -33.73 -13.61
N PRO A 118 5.90 -34.32 -13.58
CA PRO A 118 4.66 -33.57 -13.78
C PRO A 118 4.42 -32.49 -12.73
N THR A 119 4.94 -32.66 -11.52
CA THR A 119 4.81 -31.68 -10.43
C THR A 119 5.63 -30.44 -10.72
N ALA A 120 6.90 -30.56 -11.08
CA ALA A 120 7.73 -29.41 -11.44
C ALA A 120 7.17 -28.66 -12.65
N ALA A 121 6.71 -29.39 -13.67
CA ALA A 121 6.06 -28.78 -14.84
C ALA A 121 4.80 -27.97 -14.47
N ALA A 122 3.95 -28.53 -13.59
CA ALA A 122 2.74 -27.85 -13.12
C ALA A 122 3.09 -26.61 -12.26
N VAL A 123 4.09 -26.68 -11.38
CA VAL A 123 4.55 -25.53 -10.57
C VAL A 123 5.01 -24.39 -11.47
N PHE A 124 5.84 -24.67 -12.47
CA PHE A 124 6.32 -23.64 -13.39
C PHE A 124 5.18 -23.03 -14.22
N ALA A 125 4.24 -23.85 -14.70
CA ALA A 125 3.06 -23.38 -15.41
C ALA A 125 2.20 -22.47 -14.53
N ASN A 126 1.92 -22.87 -13.29
CA ASN A 126 1.14 -22.11 -12.34
C ASN A 126 1.84 -20.79 -11.95
N LYS A 127 3.14 -20.81 -11.64
CA LYS A 127 3.92 -19.58 -11.37
C LYS A 127 3.84 -18.59 -12.52
N THR A 128 3.95 -19.06 -13.77
CA THR A 128 3.84 -18.21 -14.96
C THR A 128 2.43 -17.62 -15.11
N ALA A 129 1.40 -18.44 -14.91
CA ALA A 129 0.01 -17.97 -14.97
C ALA A 129 -0.29 -16.92 -13.87
N ILE A 130 0.18 -17.15 -12.65
CA ILE A 130 0.06 -16.24 -11.52
C ILE A 130 0.81 -14.93 -11.78
N ALA A 131 2.03 -15.00 -12.32
CA ALA A 131 2.81 -13.80 -12.67
C ALA A 131 2.09 -12.92 -13.70
N ALA A 132 1.51 -13.53 -14.74
CA ALA A 132 0.72 -12.83 -15.74
C ALA A 132 -0.57 -12.23 -15.13
N TYR A 133 -1.27 -13.00 -14.30
CA TYR A 133 -2.50 -12.57 -13.63
C TYR A 133 -2.24 -11.39 -12.68
N MET A 134 -1.17 -11.44 -11.90
CA MET A 134 -0.81 -10.34 -10.99
C MET A 134 -0.53 -9.05 -11.75
N ALA A 135 0.17 -9.12 -12.89
CA ALA A 135 0.43 -7.96 -13.74
C ALA A 135 -0.81 -7.36 -14.42
N GLU A 136 -1.89 -8.14 -14.55
CA GLU A 136 -3.19 -7.63 -15.03
C GLU A 136 -3.95 -6.89 -13.92
N LYS A 137 -3.77 -7.30 -12.67
CA LYS A 137 -4.51 -6.80 -11.52
C LYS A 137 -3.81 -5.66 -10.80
N ILE A 138 -2.48 -5.67 -10.75
CA ILE A 138 -1.68 -4.69 -10.01
C ILE A 138 -0.73 -3.99 -10.98
N THR A 139 -1.04 -2.74 -11.29
CA THR A 139 -0.31 -1.95 -12.31
C THR A 139 1.04 -1.49 -11.80
N ASP A 140 1.09 -1.03 -10.55
CA ASP A 140 2.27 -0.38 -9.97
C ASP A 140 2.72 -1.07 -8.68
N ILE A 141 4.00 -0.91 -8.34
CA ILE A 141 4.56 -1.35 -7.06
C ILE A 141 4.59 -0.12 -6.14
N GLU A 142 4.10 -0.30 -4.92
CA GLU A 142 4.26 0.71 -3.88
C GLU A 142 5.74 0.99 -3.63
N ASN A 143 6.09 2.25 -3.52
CA ASN A 143 7.40 2.69 -3.08
C ASN A 143 7.26 3.59 -1.85
N ASP A 144 8.29 3.62 -1.02
CA ASP A 144 8.33 4.38 0.22
C ASP A 144 8.68 5.88 0.03
N GLY A 145 8.59 6.39 -1.20
CA GLY A 145 8.96 7.78 -1.52
C GLY A 145 10.48 8.01 -1.62
N SER A 146 11.31 7.12 -1.10
CA SER A 146 12.77 7.19 -1.21
C SER A 146 13.34 6.37 -2.40
N GLY A 147 12.42 5.78 -3.19
CA GLY A 147 12.76 4.94 -4.34
C GLY A 147 12.93 3.46 -4.00
N ASN A 148 12.62 3.04 -2.77
CA ASN A 148 12.57 1.63 -2.43
C ASN A 148 11.19 1.07 -2.78
N PHE A 149 11.17 0.06 -3.62
CA PHE A 149 9.95 -0.61 -4.05
C PHE A 149 9.66 -1.82 -3.17
N ASN A 150 8.40 -1.98 -2.75
CA ASN A 150 7.95 -3.16 -1.99
C ASN A 150 7.72 -4.35 -2.91
N TYR A 151 8.77 -5.13 -3.18
CA TYR A 151 8.67 -6.35 -3.99
C TYR A 151 8.13 -7.57 -3.23
N ALA A 152 7.99 -7.51 -1.90
CA ALA A 152 7.64 -8.66 -1.09
C ALA A 152 6.34 -9.35 -1.54
N PRO A 153 5.20 -8.67 -1.79
CA PRO A 153 3.98 -9.34 -2.25
C PRO A 153 4.17 -10.08 -3.58
N PHE A 154 4.99 -9.52 -4.49
CA PHE A 154 5.28 -10.08 -5.81
C PHE A 154 6.22 -11.30 -5.74
N GLN A 155 7.10 -11.34 -4.74
CA GLN A 155 7.98 -12.47 -4.46
C GLN A 155 7.22 -13.57 -3.73
N ASP A 156 6.47 -13.24 -2.69
CA ASP A 156 5.77 -14.20 -1.84
C ASP A 156 4.71 -14.99 -2.60
N ILE A 157 3.96 -14.33 -3.49
CA ILE A 157 2.95 -14.98 -4.30
C ILE A 157 3.58 -16.06 -5.21
N ILE A 158 4.72 -15.78 -5.82
CA ILE A 158 5.44 -16.74 -6.67
C ILE A 158 6.13 -17.82 -5.85
N ALA A 159 6.75 -17.47 -4.71
CA ALA A 159 7.44 -18.42 -3.84
C ALA A 159 6.48 -19.45 -3.25
N THR A 160 5.25 -19.04 -2.93
CA THR A 160 4.22 -19.92 -2.33
C THR A 160 3.36 -20.65 -3.36
N THR A 161 3.50 -20.33 -4.66
CA THR A 161 2.76 -21.03 -5.74
C THR A 161 3.30 -22.43 -5.94
N ASN A 162 2.39 -23.43 -5.93
CA ASN A 162 2.69 -24.84 -6.13
C ASN A 162 1.81 -25.47 -7.23
N SER A 163 1.86 -26.79 -7.38
CA SER A 163 1.14 -27.51 -8.45
C SER A 163 -0.38 -27.54 -8.29
N THR A 164 -0.93 -27.20 -7.12
CA THR A 164 -2.35 -27.40 -6.79
C THR A 164 -3.08 -26.13 -6.34
N ASN A 165 -2.38 -25.04 -6.03
CA ASN A 165 -2.98 -23.86 -5.40
C ASN A 165 -3.21 -22.65 -6.33
N LEU A 166 -3.33 -22.88 -7.65
CA LEU A 166 -3.48 -21.82 -8.65
C LEU A 166 -4.62 -20.86 -8.31
N GLU A 167 -5.82 -21.37 -8.01
CA GLU A 167 -7.00 -20.54 -7.73
C GLU A 167 -6.91 -19.84 -6.36
N GLU A 168 -6.28 -20.46 -5.36
CA GLU A 168 -5.98 -19.81 -4.08
C GLU A 168 -5.06 -18.61 -4.27
N GLN A 169 -4.02 -18.73 -5.09
CA GLN A 169 -3.10 -17.63 -5.35
C GLN A 169 -3.75 -16.50 -6.16
N LYS A 170 -4.65 -16.82 -7.10
CA LYS A 170 -5.45 -15.80 -7.79
C LYS A 170 -6.35 -15.04 -6.82
N ALA A 171 -7.02 -15.73 -5.90
CA ALA A 171 -7.85 -15.08 -4.89
C ALA A 171 -7.03 -14.15 -3.97
N LYS A 172 -5.81 -14.53 -3.61
CA LYS A 172 -4.88 -13.63 -2.88
C LYS A 172 -4.52 -12.38 -3.69
N ILE A 173 -4.27 -12.54 -5.00
CA ILE A 173 -4.00 -11.40 -5.89
C ILE A 173 -5.23 -10.50 -6.00
N ASP A 174 -6.44 -11.05 -6.14
CA ASP A 174 -7.68 -10.28 -6.18
C ASP A 174 -7.89 -9.49 -4.87
N GLN A 175 -7.54 -10.10 -3.73
CA GLN A 175 -7.56 -9.40 -2.44
C GLN A 175 -6.54 -8.26 -2.40
N LEU A 176 -5.28 -8.50 -2.79
CA LEU A 176 -4.25 -7.46 -2.86
C LEU A 176 -4.65 -6.32 -3.81
N ALA A 177 -5.23 -6.66 -4.96
CA ALA A 177 -5.71 -5.66 -5.91
C ALA A 177 -6.91 -4.86 -5.36
N ALA A 178 -7.82 -5.51 -4.63
CA ALA A 178 -8.93 -4.85 -3.97
C ALA A 178 -8.46 -3.92 -2.84
N GLU A 179 -7.46 -4.36 -2.05
CA GLU A 179 -6.83 -3.54 -1.01
C GLU A 179 -6.10 -2.33 -1.63
N ALA A 180 -5.40 -2.52 -2.74
CA ALA A 180 -4.77 -1.43 -3.48
C ALA A 180 -5.81 -0.49 -4.13
N ALA A 181 -6.91 -1.02 -4.66
CA ALA A 181 -7.99 -0.24 -5.26
C ALA A 181 -8.88 0.44 -4.22
N ALA A 182 -9.01 -0.13 -3.02
CA ALA A 182 -9.71 0.51 -1.89
C ALA A 182 -8.91 1.71 -1.33
N GLY A 183 -7.73 2.00 -1.89
CA GLY A 183 -6.94 3.18 -1.59
C GLY A 183 -6.55 3.32 -0.11
N SER A 184 -6.57 2.23 0.67
CA SER A 184 -6.14 2.29 2.07
C SER A 184 -4.63 2.34 2.16
N LYS A 185 -4.09 3.50 2.56
CA LYS A 185 -2.66 3.71 2.79
C LYS A 185 -2.39 4.10 4.23
N THR A 186 -1.28 3.65 4.78
CA THR A 186 -0.88 3.99 6.14
C THR A 186 0.45 4.74 6.11
N PHE A 187 0.47 5.93 6.71
CA PHE A 187 1.68 6.70 6.88
C PHE A 187 2.71 5.95 7.71
N THR A 188 3.96 6.05 7.33
CA THR A 188 5.10 5.42 7.98
C THR A 188 5.89 6.43 8.83
N THR A 189 6.94 6.00 9.51
CA THR A 189 7.86 6.93 10.20
C THR A 189 8.89 7.56 9.28
N GLY A 190 8.87 7.21 7.98
CA GLY A 190 9.71 7.79 6.93
C GLY A 190 9.02 8.97 6.25
N LEU A 191 9.58 9.43 5.15
CA LEU A 191 8.96 10.41 4.28
C LEU A 191 7.94 9.71 3.38
N ASP A 192 6.67 10.08 3.51
CA ASP A 192 5.59 9.55 2.69
C ASP A 192 5.16 10.56 1.62
N ASN A 193 4.96 10.07 0.41
CA ASN A 193 4.42 10.85 -0.70
C ASN A 193 3.31 10.05 -1.36
N PHE A 194 2.08 10.26 -0.89
CA PHE A 194 0.93 9.48 -1.34
C PHE A 194 0.14 10.22 -2.42
N LEU A 195 -0.28 9.44 -3.38
CA LEU A 195 -1.23 9.84 -4.40
C LEU A 195 -2.42 8.88 -4.32
N GLY A 196 -3.61 9.43 -4.13
CA GLY A 196 -4.86 8.68 -4.14
C GLY A 196 -5.30 8.26 -5.54
N THR A 197 -6.49 7.68 -5.61
CA THR A 197 -7.17 7.30 -6.85
C THR A 197 -8.25 8.33 -7.21
N ASP A 198 -9.08 8.04 -8.21
CA ASP A 198 -10.29 8.83 -8.49
C ASP A 198 -11.52 8.28 -7.72
N GLY A 199 -11.34 7.28 -6.87
CA GLY A 199 -12.36 6.67 -6.01
C GLY A 199 -12.11 6.98 -4.55
N ASP A 200 -13.02 6.53 -3.68
CA ASP A 200 -12.97 6.79 -2.24
C ASP A 200 -11.76 6.10 -1.59
N ASP A 201 -10.78 6.88 -1.15
CA ASP A 201 -9.54 6.40 -0.54
C ASP A 201 -9.55 6.55 0.99
N THR A 202 -8.78 5.73 1.68
CA THR A 202 -8.62 5.81 3.14
C THR A 202 -7.15 5.88 3.52
N PHE A 203 -6.78 6.89 4.28
CA PHE A 203 -5.43 7.12 4.78
C PHE A 203 -5.42 7.01 6.30
N ASN A 204 -4.42 6.32 6.85
CA ASN A 204 -4.29 6.11 8.28
C ASN A 204 -2.96 6.66 8.77
N ALA A 205 -3.00 7.46 9.85
CA ALA A 205 -1.83 8.09 10.41
C ALA A 205 -1.84 8.05 11.94
N ILE A 206 -0.66 8.04 12.53
CA ILE A 206 -0.47 8.15 13.98
C ILE A 206 0.37 9.39 14.28
N TYR A 207 -0.11 10.21 15.19
CA TYR A 207 0.64 11.32 15.76
C TYR A 207 0.93 11.04 17.24
N TYR A 208 2.17 11.17 17.66
CA TYR A 208 2.58 10.97 19.04
C TYR A 208 2.79 12.31 19.73
N ALA A 209 1.98 12.58 20.77
CA ALA A 209 2.05 13.81 21.55
C ALA A 209 3.24 13.78 22.53
N GLY A 210 4.17 14.74 22.38
CA GLY A 210 5.35 14.92 23.24
C GLY A 210 6.63 14.32 22.71
N GLY A 211 7.72 14.50 23.45
CA GLY A 211 9.09 14.14 23.07
C GLY A 211 9.56 12.78 23.54
N GLY A 212 8.69 11.78 23.69
CA GLY A 212 9.05 10.41 24.09
C GLY A 212 9.76 9.64 22.96
N ALA A 213 9.98 8.33 23.19
CA ALA A 213 10.78 7.48 22.30
C ALA A 213 10.06 7.07 20.98
N LYS A 214 8.75 7.31 20.87
CA LYS A 214 7.98 6.95 19.69
C LYS A 214 7.97 8.08 18.67
N THR A 215 8.01 7.73 17.39
CA THR A 215 7.99 8.67 16.25
C THR A 215 6.61 8.66 15.62
N SER A 216 6.07 9.85 15.34
CA SER A 216 4.82 10.00 14.57
C SER A 216 4.99 9.46 13.17
N THR A 217 3.92 8.90 12.62
CA THR A 217 3.89 8.48 11.22
C THR A 217 3.42 9.59 10.29
N LEU A 218 2.80 10.65 10.84
CA LEU A 218 2.47 11.86 10.10
C LEU A 218 3.36 13.00 10.53
N SER A 219 4.00 13.64 9.58
CA SER A 219 4.91 14.76 9.78
C SER A 219 4.67 15.89 8.75
N SER A 220 5.23 17.06 8.98
CA SER A 220 5.14 18.19 8.04
C SER A 220 5.89 18.01 6.72
N LEU A 221 6.65 16.92 6.59
CA LEU A 221 7.40 16.60 5.38
C LEU A 221 6.61 15.64 4.47
N ASP A 222 5.54 15.02 5.00
CA ASP A 222 4.73 14.09 4.24
C ASP A 222 3.77 14.83 3.32
N THR A 223 3.48 14.25 2.17
CA THR A 223 2.54 14.78 1.21
C THR A 223 1.49 13.75 0.87
N LEU A 224 0.26 14.22 0.72
CA LEU A 224 -0.87 13.45 0.25
C LEU A 224 -1.72 14.31 -0.67
N ASP A 225 -1.92 13.85 -1.89
CA ASP A 225 -2.99 14.31 -2.77
C ASP A 225 -3.97 13.15 -2.96
N ALA A 226 -5.11 13.20 -2.31
CA ALA A 226 -6.10 12.14 -2.39
C ALA A 226 -6.85 12.10 -3.72
N ARG A 227 -6.75 13.15 -4.54
CA ARG A 227 -7.36 13.32 -5.88
C ARG A 227 -8.86 13.50 -5.83
N GLY A 228 -9.61 12.51 -6.31
CA GLY A 228 -11.06 12.57 -6.42
C GLY A 228 -11.72 11.38 -5.74
N GLY A 229 -12.96 11.56 -5.34
CA GLY A 229 -13.70 10.60 -4.52
C GLY A 229 -14.23 11.26 -3.26
N LYS A 230 -14.51 10.45 -2.26
CA LYS A 230 -14.80 10.87 -0.88
C LYS A 230 -13.77 10.28 0.06
N ASP A 231 -12.64 10.95 0.14
CA ASP A 231 -11.45 10.44 0.77
C ASP A 231 -11.45 10.66 2.28
N THR A 232 -10.89 9.72 3.01
CA THR A 232 -10.91 9.71 4.47
C THR A 232 -9.49 9.69 5.03
N LEU A 233 -9.15 10.65 5.88
CA LEU A 233 -7.96 10.60 6.74
C LEU A 233 -8.35 10.21 8.16
N ASN A 234 -7.85 9.08 8.65
CA ASN A 234 -7.95 8.65 10.04
C ASN A 234 -6.65 9.02 10.77
N LEU A 235 -6.73 9.97 11.68
CA LEU A 235 -5.60 10.42 12.50
C LEU A 235 -5.78 9.96 13.94
N THR A 236 -4.91 9.07 14.40
CA THR A 236 -4.88 8.64 15.80
C THR A 236 -3.79 9.40 16.56
N VAL A 237 -4.17 10.13 17.59
CA VAL A 237 -3.24 10.89 18.46
C VAL A 237 -3.01 10.12 19.74
N LEU A 238 -1.78 9.67 19.93
CA LEU A 238 -1.38 8.82 21.04
C LEU A 238 -0.44 9.55 22.00
N LYS A 239 -0.46 9.15 23.27
CA LYS A 239 0.45 9.66 24.29
C LYS A 239 1.88 9.16 24.07
N ASN A 240 2.84 10.11 24.14
CA ASN A 240 4.27 9.81 24.06
C ASN A 240 5.09 10.78 24.97
N GLY A 241 4.79 10.76 26.26
CA GLY A 241 5.39 11.65 27.24
C GLY A 241 4.50 12.83 27.63
N ALA A 242 3.78 13.46 26.71
CA ALA A 242 2.80 14.50 27.02
C ALA A 242 1.39 13.93 27.19
N ASN A 243 0.56 14.57 28.02
CA ASN A 243 -0.88 14.29 28.17
C ASN A 243 -1.73 15.25 27.31
N GLU A 244 -1.08 16.08 26.54
CA GLU A 244 -1.67 17.16 25.74
C GLU A 244 -1.01 17.23 24.37
N VAL A 245 -1.75 17.68 23.38
CA VAL A 245 -1.25 17.98 22.02
C VAL A 245 -1.68 19.39 21.62
N ALA A 246 -0.76 20.15 21.05
CA ALA A 246 -1.10 21.43 20.47
C ALA A 246 -1.74 21.24 19.09
N MET A 247 -2.86 21.94 18.84
CA MET A 247 -3.50 21.87 17.51
C MET A 247 -2.62 22.41 16.40
N THR A 248 -1.79 23.42 16.71
CA THR A 248 -0.78 23.94 15.78
C THR A 248 0.20 22.89 15.29
N ASP A 249 0.51 21.90 16.14
CA ASP A 249 1.41 20.80 15.78
C ASP A 249 0.73 19.83 14.83
N LEU A 250 -0.56 19.53 15.06
CA LEU A 250 -1.37 18.70 14.16
C LEU A 250 -1.60 19.40 12.81
N ASP A 251 -1.94 20.68 12.82
CA ASP A 251 -2.08 21.48 11.59
C ASP A 251 -0.78 21.50 10.79
N THR A 252 0.35 21.68 11.48
CA THR A 252 1.67 21.63 10.84
C THR A 252 1.94 20.25 10.24
N ALA A 253 1.63 19.17 10.96
CA ALA A 253 1.79 17.81 10.45
C ALA A 253 0.89 17.52 9.23
N MET A 254 -0.29 18.16 9.14
CA MET A 254 -1.25 17.99 8.04
C MET A 254 -1.07 18.99 6.88
N ASN A 255 -0.02 19.82 6.89
CA ASN A 255 0.15 20.85 5.86
C ASN A 255 0.30 20.32 4.44
N GLY A 256 0.86 19.12 4.28
CA GLY A 256 1.04 18.46 2.98
C GLY A 256 -0.17 17.65 2.51
N ILE A 257 -1.30 17.69 3.24
CA ILE A 257 -2.50 16.90 2.95
C ILE A 257 -3.51 17.71 2.17
N SER A 258 -4.01 17.17 1.06
CA SER A 258 -4.98 17.81 0.18
C SER A 258 -6.03 16.82 -0.34
N ASN A 259 -7.19 17.37 -0.76
CA ASN A 259 -8.30 16.62 -1.36
C ASN A 259 -8.83 15.51 -0.44
N ILE A 260 -9.01 15.82 0.84
CA ILE A 260 -9.66 14.95 1.83
C ILE A 260 -11.02 15.54 2.16
N GLU A 261 -12.09 14.78 2.03
CA GLU A 261 -13.46 15.15 2.37
C GLU A 261 -13.83 14.75 3.79
N ASN A 262 -13.22 13.70 4.32
CA ASN A 262 -13.53 13.15 5.64
C ASN A 262 -12.30 13.13 6.53
N LEU A 263 -12.35 13.77 7.69
CA LEU A 263 -11.30 13.73 8.69
C LEU A 263 -11.80 13.13 10.00
N ASN A 264 -11.19 12.04 10.42
CA ASN A 264 -11.47 11.40 11.70
C ASN A 264 -10.26 11.55 12.63
N ILE A 265 -10.41 12.29 13.71
CA ILE A 265 -9.39 12.46 14.75
C ILE A 265 -9.80 11.67 15.98
N LYS A 266 -8.97 10.71 16.40
CA LYS A 266 -9.12 10.00 17.66
C LYS A 266 -7.93 10.28 18.55
N SER A 267 -8.16 11.01 19.67
CA SER A 267 -7.10 11.42 20.58
C SER A 267 -7.22 10.75 21.96
N GLU A 268 -6.12 10.17 22.43
CA GLU A 268 -5.94 9.68 23.81
C GLU A 268 -5.40 10.78 24.75
N VAL A 269 -5.13 11.96 24.23
CA VAL A 269 -4.65 13.11 24.98
C VAL A 269 -5.59 14.28 24.76
N LYS A 270 -5.60 15.24 25.67
CA LYS A 270 -6.40 16.45 25.49
C LYS A 270 -5.73 17.43 24.53
N PHE A 271 -6.52 18.29 23.89
CA PHE A 271 -6.00 19.41 23.11
C PHE A 271 -5.59 20.57 24.04
N ASN A 272 -4.50 21.25 23.72
CA ASN A 272 -4.03 22.41 24.46
C ASN A 272 -3.54 23.54 23.50
N PRO A 273 -4.18 24.72 23.44
CA PRO A 273 -5.42 25.02 24.14
C PRO A 273 -6.57 24.10 23.72
N ALA A 274 -7.60 23.99 24.57
CA ALA A 274 -8.81 23.23 24.25
C ALA A 274 -9.58 23.80 23.04
N THR A 275 -9.26 25.02 22.61
CA THR A 275 -9.81 25.67 21.42
C THR A 275 -9.11 25.13 20.17
N VAL A 276 -9.88 24.50 19.31
CA VAL A 276 -9.46 23.80 18.10
C VAL A 276 -10.16 24.43 16.90
N THR A 277 -9.40 24.83 15.88
CA THR A 277 -9.96 25.32 14.62
C THR A 277 -9.56 24.35 13.51
N ILE A 278 -10.54 23.79 12.80
CA ILE A 278 -10.36 22.90 11.66
C ILE A 278 -11.14 23.47 10.48
N ASN A 279 -10.47 24.28 9.67
CA ASN A 279 -11.02 24.90 8.47
C ASN A 279 -10.29 24.33 7.25
N LYS A 280 -10.70 23.16 6.83
CA LYS A 280 -10.11 22.40 5.70
C LYS A 280 -11.10 22.19 4.55
N GLY A 281 -12.30 22.78 4.63
CA GLY A 281 -13.35 22.61 3.62
C GLY A 281 -13.93 21.19 3.57
N LEU A 282 -13.87 20.47 4.67
CA LEU A 282 -14.29 19.08 4.78
C LEU A 282 -15.80 18.91 4.55
N ASP A 283 -16.19 17.76 4.03
CA ASP A 283 -17.58 17.33 4.07
C ASP A 283 -17.92 16.79 5.47
N ASN A 284 -17.08 15.93 6.04
CA ASN A 284 -17.33 15.34 7.34
C ASN A 284 -16.13 15.48 8.28
N LEU A 285 -16.39 15.83 9.53
CA LEU A 285 -15.41 15.90 10.60
C LEU A 285 -15.87 15.08 11.79
N SER A 286 -15.07 14.14 12.25
CA SER A 286 -15.27 13.40 13.48
C SER A 286 -14.10 13.63 14.44
N VAL A 287 -14.37 14.10 15.64
CA VAL A 287 -13.38 14.30 16.69
C VAL A 287 -13.78 13.51 17.93
N GLN A 288 -12.96 12.53 18.27
CA GLN A 288 -13.03 11.82 19.54
C GLN A 288 -11.84 12.24 20.40
N THR A 289 -12.10 12.78 21.57
CA THR A 289 -11.06 13.24 22.49
C THR A 289 -11.42 12.94 23.94
N ILE A 290 -10.49 13.21 24.83
CA ILE A 290 -10.72 13.24 26.26
C ILE A 290 -10.73 14.69 26.73
N ASP A 291 -11.54 15.02 27.77
CA ASP A 291 -11.64 16.36 28.34
C ASP A 291 -12.36 17.39 27.42
N THR A 292 -12.31 18.66 27.77
CA THR A 292 -13.01 19.77 27.11
C THR A 292 -12.49 20.06 25.70
N ILE A 293 -13.39 20.39 24.79
CA ILE A 293 -13.06 20.88 23.47
C ILE A 293 -13.96 22.07 23.09
N THR A 294 -13.32 23.14 22.58
CA THR A 294 -13.99 24.24 21.89
C THR A 294 -13.61 24.16 20.43
N LEU A 295 -14.52 23.70 19.58
CA LEU A 295 -14.28 23.42 18.16
C LEU A 295 -14.90 24.49 17.27
N THR A 296 -14.10 25.08 16.39
CA THR A 296 -14.56 25.91 15.28
C THR A 296 -14.24 25.22 13.96
N THR A 297 -15.20 25.10 13.05
CA THR A 297 -15.02 24.36 11.79
C THR A 297 -15.88 24.93 10.65
N ASP A 298 -15.39 24.77 9.41
CA ASP A 298 -16.07 25.04 8.14
C ASP A 298 -16.67 23.78 7.48
N THR A 299 -16.82 22.69 8.25
CA THR A 299 -17.34 21.41 7.75
C THR A 299 -18.79 21.53 7.25
N LYS A 300 -19.08 20.96 6.07
CA LYS A 300 -20.32 21.20 5.31
C LYS A 300 -21.44 20.21 5.62
N GLU A 301 -21.12 18.92 5.75
CA GLU A 301 -22.13 17.87 5.88
C GLU A 301 -22.35 17.49 7.34
N VAL A 302 -21.39 16.82 7.97
CA VAL A 302 -21.54 16.30 9.34
C VAL A 302 -20.36 16.68 10.22
N VAL A 303 -20.64 17.25 11.38
CA VAL A 303 -19.69 17.40 12.49
C VAL A 303 -20.08 16.46 13.62
N ALA A 304 -19.21 15.52 13.97
CA ALA A 304 -19.40 14.61 15.09
C ALA A 304 -18.32 14.84 16.16
N VAL A 305 -18.72 15.14 17.39
CA VAL A 305 -17.81 15.31 18.53
C VAL A 305 -18.16 14.31 19.62
N ASN A 306 -17.17 13.56 20.10
CA ASN A 306 -17.30 12.65 21.21
C ASN A 306 -16.19 12.91 22.25
N THR A 307 -16.56 13.31 23.46
CA THR A 307 -15.61 13.63 24.52
C THR A 307 -16.14 13.27 25.90
N THR A 308 -15.26 13.34 26.90
CA THR A 308 -15.65 13.23 28.32
C THR A 308 -15.88 14.58 29.01
N GLY A 309 -15.53 15.70 28.34
CA GLY A 309 -15.58 17.04 28.93
C GLY A 309 -16.65 17.94 28.31
N LEU A 310 -16.53 19.25 28.55
CA LEU A 310 -17.36 20.28 27.93
C LEU A 310 -17.13 20.30 26.40
N VAL A 311 -18.20 20.51 25.65
CA VAL A 311 -18.13 20.80 24.20
C VAL A 311 -18.70 22.19 23.93
N GLU A 312 -17.91 23.02 23.28
CA GLU A 312 -18.38 24.24 22.61
C GLU A 312 -18.09 24.06 21.10
N LEU A 313 -19.11 24.18 20.26
CA LEU A 313 -18.97 24.00 18.83
C LEU A 313 -19.52 25.24 18.10
N THR A 314 -18.70 25.80 17.22
CA THR A 314 -19.07 26.89 16.30
C THR A 314 -18.85 26.42 14.86
N ALA A 315 -19.91 26.37 14.06
CA ALA A 315 -19.85 26.18 12.63
C ALA A 315 -19.67 27.51 11.91
N THR A 316 -18.67 27.67 11.07
CA THR A 316 -18.40 28.90 10.30
C THR A 316 -19.05 28.89 8.93
N GLU A 317 -19.43 27.74 8.43
CA GLU A 317 -20.15 27.52 7.17
C GLU A 317 -21.47 26.77 7.43
N ALA A 318 -22.32 26.69 6.41
CA ALA A 318 -23.59 25.96 6.48
C ALA A 318 -23.35 24.46 6.71
N THR A 319 -23.55 24.01 7.95
CA THR A 319 -23.40 22.61 8.35
C THR A 319 -24.76 21.91 8.39
N LYS A 320 -24.89 20.74 7.78
CA LYS A 320 -26.17 20.02 7.69
C LYS A 320 -26.52 19.23 8.95
N GLU A 321 -25.55 18.61 9.60
CA GLU A 321 -25.78 17.82 10.81
C GLU A 321 -24.68 18.00 11.84
N VAL A 322 -25.06 18.18 13.10
CA VAL A 322 -24.17 18.20 14.25
C VAL A 322 -24.58 17.07 15.21
N VAL A 323 -23.61 16.21 15.54
CA VAL A 323 -23.77 15.12 16.51
C VAL A 323 -22.76 15.32 17.63
N VAL A 324 -23.21 15.60 18.84
CA VAL A 324 -22.33 15.76 19.99
C VAL A 324 -22.65 14.71 21.06
N LYS A 325 -21.61 14.01 21.51
CA LYS A 325 -21.70 13.11 22.66
C LYS A 325 -20.70 13.53 23.72
N SER A 326 -21.20 13.87 24.89
CA SER A 326 -20.37 14.21 26.06
C SER A 326 -20.81 13.35 27.25
N SER A 327 -19.85 12.64 27.86
CA SER A 327 -20.21 11.75 28.98
C SER A 327 -20.41 12.44 30.31
N THR A 328 -19.81 13.63 30.52
CA THR A 328 -19.85 14.33 31.83
C THR A 328 -19.98 15.85 31.73
N GLY A 329 -19.91 16.43 30.56
CA GLY A 329 -19.82 17.88 30.38
C GLY A 329 -21.10 18.52 29.83
N SER A 330 -21.14 19.87 29.89
CA SER A 330 -22.14 20.67 29.19
C SER A 330 -21.83 20.73 27.69
N VAL A 331 -22.87 20.90 26.88
CA VAL A 331 -22.73 21.05 25.44
C VAL A 331 -23.32 22.37 25.00
N ILE A 332 -22.53 23.19 24.31
CA ILE A 332 -22.95 24.46 23.70
C ILE A 332 -22.68 24.34 22.21
N VAL A 333 -23.70 24.56 21.40
CA VAL A 333 -23.59 24.57 19.93
C VAL A 333 -24.10 25.95 19.45
N ASP A 334 -23.23 26.70 18.78
CA ASP A 334 -23.64 27.86 18.02
C ASP A 334 -24.27 27.40 16.70
N ALA A 335 -25.59 27.51 16.65
CA ALA A 335 -26.39 27.03 15.53
C ALA A 335 -26.63 28.10 14.43
N ALA A 336 -25.98 29.28 14.52
CA ALA A 336 -26.23 30.40 13.60
C ALA A 336 -25.96 30.03 12.11
N LYS A 337 -25.13 29.04 11.85
CA LYS A 337 -24.80 28.54 10.52
C LYS A 337 -25.29 27.12 10.25
N LEU A 338 -26.08 26.57 11.17
CA LEU A 338 -26.60 25.21 11.02
C LEU A 338 -27.86 25.22 10.13
N GLU A 339 -27.83 24.43 9.07
CA GLU A 339 -28.98 24.26 8.14
C GLU A 339 -29.81 23.01 8.40
N GLY A 340 -29.41 22.16 9.33
CA GLY A 340 -30.02 20.85 9.53
C GLY A 340 -30.19 20.44 10.98
N LYS A 341 -29.82 19.21 11.31
CA LYS A 341 -30.16 18.55 12.56
C LYS A 341 -29.05 18.67 13.60
N VAL A 342 -29.45 18.97 14.86
CA VAL A 342 -28.57 18.83 16.03
C VAL A 342 -29.01 17.62 16.86
N SER A 343 -28.07 16.70 17.12
CA SER A 343 -28.26 15.55 18.01
C SER A 343 -27.25 15.67 19.17
N ILE A 344 -27.72 15.87 20.37
CA ILE A 344 -26.88 16.00 21.57
C ILE A 344 -27.19 14.91 22.57
N ASP A 345 -26.16 14.13 22.94
CA ASP A 345 -26.19 13.17 24.05
C ASP A 345 -25.20 13.69 25.12
N ALA A 346 -25.69 14.50 26.02
CA ALA A 346 -24.95 14.97 27.19
C ALA A 346 -25.23 13.99 28.35
N GLY A 347 -24.44 12.92 28.46
CA GLY A 347 -24.66 11.82 29.39
C GLY A 347 -24.98 12.29 30.81
N ALA A 348 -26.13 11.90 31.34
CA ALA A 348 -26.55 12.18 32.69
C ALA A 348 -25.77 11.31 33.68
N THR A 349 -24.85 11.89 34.46
CA THR A 349 -24.49 11.33 35.75
C THR A 349 -25.59 11.70 36.78
N PRO A 350 -25.97 10.82 37.71
CA PRO A 350 -27.09 11.06 38.64
C PRO A 350 -26.92 12.26 39.58
N THR A 351 -25.80 12.94 39.56
CA THR A 351 -25.42 14.00 40.52
C THR A 351 -25.28 15.41 39.94
N ALA A 352 -25.28 15.58 38.63
CA ALA A 352 -25.35 16.89 38.01
C ALA A 352 -25.83 16.77 36.52
N PRO A 353 -27.05 17.20 36.22
CA PRO A 353 -27.48 17.21 34.82
C PRO A 353 -26.62 18.19 34.02
N GLY A 354 -25.99 17.70 32.96
CA GLY A 354 -25.33 18.54 31.98
C GLY A 354 -26.33 19.55 31.39
N SER A 355 -25.98 20.82 31.27
CA SER A 355 -26.81 21.79 30.59
C SER A 355 -26.53 21.72 29.10
N THR A 356 -27.59 21.72 28.30
CA THR A 356 -27.52 21.82 26.83
C THR A 356 -28.04 23.19 26.44
N THR A 357 -27.21 23.98 25.76
CA THR A 357 -27.61 25.25 25.18
C THR A 357 -27.35 25.22 23.68
N VAL A 358 -28.39 25.40 22.91
CA VAL A 358 -28.31 25.64 21.46
C VAL A 358 -28.65 27.11 21.24
N ILE A 359 -27.73 27.86 20.66
CA ILE A 359 -27.86 29.30 20.41
C ILE A 359 -28.05 29.55 18.91
#